data_dce1d6eb6e03f5709448755694766018
#
_entry.id   dce1d6eb6e03f5709448755694766018
#
_cell.length_a   1.000
_cell.length_b   1.000
_cell.length_c   1.000
_cell.angle_alpha   90.00
_cell.angle_beta   90.00
_cell.angle_gamma   90.00
#
_symmetry.space_group_name_H-M   'P 1'
#
loop_
_entity.id
_entity.type
_entity.pdbx_description
1 polymer ?
#
loop_
_entity_poly.entity_id
_entity_poly.type
_entity_poly.pdbx_seq_one_letter_code
_entity_poly.pdbx_strand_id
1 'polypeptide(L)'
;MTDGLLGIHHVTAMTDDAVRNYKFFTEVLGMRLVKKTVNQDDIHTYHTFFADDVGSPGTDMTFFDFPDVPKGASGTNSISRVGLRVPDDAALEYYLERFKAFGVKNEGIQELFDKKVLPFEEADGQKYQLFSDENNQGVAPGKPWKNGPVPQDKAIYGLGPIEITVSYFDDFKKVLSEVYDMKPILEEDNVTLFNVGEGGNGGQVILRKDETTPSRQGYGQVHHVSFRVKDHETIKKWEAKYNELGMGHSGNVDRFYFEALYTRVGDILIELSTDGPGFMDDEPYETLGESLALPPFLESKREYIEGQIRPFNTKRSK
;
A
#
# COMPACT_ATOMS: atom_id res chain seq x y z
N MET A 1 -18.49 -20.76 -2.05
CA MET A 1 -18.42 -19.39 -1.53
C MET A 1 -16.95 -19.11 -1.26
N THR A 2 -16.42 -18.01 -1.75
CA THR A 2 -15.10 -17.52 -1.37
C THR A 2 -15.18 -17.03 0.07
N ASP A 3 -14.17 -17.36 0.91
CA ASP A 3 -14.01 -16.66 2.18
C ASP A 3 -13.75 -15.19 1.86
N GLY A 4 -14.39 -14.26 2.59
CA GLY A 4 -14.35 -12.83 2.31
C GLY A 4 -12.95 -12.22 2.41
N LEU A 5 -12.79 -11.02 1.89
CA LEU A 5 -11.60 -10.21 2.10
C LEU A 5 -11.52 -9.76 3.56
N LEU A 6 -10.31 -9.66 4.11
CA LEU A 6 -10.08 -9.34 5.52
C LEU A 6 -9.72 -7.86 5.76
N GLY A 7 -9.45 -7.10 4.72
CA GLY A 7 -9.02 -5.72 4.75
C GLY A 7 -7.98 -5.43 3.68
N ILE A 8 -7.30 -4.30 3.78
CA ILE A 8 -6.17 -3.94 2.90
C ILE A 8 -4.95 -4.74 3.35
N HIS A 9 -4.14 -5.25 2.39
CA HIS A 9 -2.86 -5.93 2.66
C HIS A 9 -1.69 -4.98 2.48
N HIS A 10 -1.47 -4.49 1.28
CA HIS A 10 -0.42 -3.53 0.94
C HIS A 10 -0.81 -2.68 -0.27
N VAL A 11 -0.04 -1.64 -0.50
CA VAL A 11 -0.10 -0.83 -1.71
C VAL A 11 1.30 -0.72 -2.28
N THR A 12 1.44 -0.92 -3.59
CA THR A 12 2.72 -0.77 -4.29
C THR A 12 2.66 0.43 -5.23
N ALA A 13 3.62 1.33 -5.10
CA ALA A 13 3.82 2.47 -5.98
C ALA A 13 5.20 2.42 -6.67
N MET A 14 5.49 3.39 -7.51
CA MET A 14 6.75 3.50 -8.23
C MET A 14 7.49 4.77 -7.82
N THR A 15 8.79 4.65 -7.60
CA THR A 15 9.70 5.79 -7.36
C THR A 15 10.86 5.75 -8.37
N ASP A 16 11.50 6.88 -8.62
CA ASP A 16 12.72 6.95 -9.41
C ASP A 16 13.99 7.01 -8.54
N ASP A 17 13.83 7.13 -7.22
CA ASP A 17 14.94 7.27 -6.27
C ASP A 17 14.63 6.59 -4.93
N ALA A 18 15.09 5.33 -4.79
CA ALA A 18 14.92 4.56 -3.57
C ALA A 18 15.54 5.22 -2.33
N VAL A 19 16.62 6.00 -2.48
CA VAL A 19 17.29 6.66 -1.34
C VAL A 19 16.42 7.82 -0.83
N ARG A 20 15.89 8.65 -1.74
CA ARG A 20 14.99 9.75 -1.39
C ARG A 20 13.69 9.20 -0.77
N ASN A 21 13.13 8.16 -1.38
CA ASN A 21 11.95 7.47 -0.90
C ASN A 21 12.17 6.88 0.49
N TYR A 22 13.30 6.19 0.73
CA TYR A 22 13.68 5.66 2.05
C TYR A 22 13.72 6.75 3.13
N LYS A 23 14.40 7.89 2.86
CA LYS A 23 14.46 9.00 3.81
C LYS A 23 13.08 9.56 4.12
N PHE A 24 12.24 9.74 3.10
CA PHE A 24 10.89 10.24 3.32
C PHE A 24 10.06 9.31 4.21
N PHE A 25 10.02 8.03 3.90
CA PHE A 25 9.22 7.08 4.67
C PHE A 25 9.77 6.82 6.06
N THR A 26 11.09 6.75 6.24
CA THR A 26 11.67 6.47 7.55
C THR A 26 11.87 7.72 8.43
N GLU A 27 12.38 8.81 7.87
CA GLU A 27 12.73 10.01 8.64
C GLU A 27 11.56 10.97 8.77
N VAL A 28 10.73 11.14 7.73
CA VAL A 28 9.60 12.07 7.74
C VAL A 28 8.34 11.40 8.28
N LEU A 29 7.95 10.27 7.70
CA LEU A 29 6.72 9.57 8.10
C LEU A 29 6.91 8.67 9.33
N GLY A 30 8.14 8.20 9.59
CA GLY A 30 8.42 7.34 10.74
C GLY A 30 7.96 5.90 10.57
N MET A 31 7.83 5.43 9.34
CA MET A 31 7.56 4.01 9.02
C MET A 31 8.87 3.23 8.95
N ARG A 32 8.85 1.96 9.37
CA ARG A 32 10.04 1.11 9.31
C ARG A 32 10.23 0.54 7.91
N LEU A 33 11.46 0.59 7.36
CA LEU A 33 11.81 -0.28 6.25
C LEU A 33 11.95 -1.71 6.80
N VAL A 34 11.00 -2.58 6.51
CA VAL A 34 10.97 -3.97 7.00
C VAL A 34 11.50 -4.97 6.00
N LYS A 35 11.57 -4.60 4.71
CA LYS A 35 12.17 -5.45 3.69
C LYS A 35 12.79 -4.59 2.58
N LYS A 36 14.02 -4.94 2.20
CA LYS A 36 14.70 -4.47 1.01
C LYS A 36 15.06 -5.68 0.16
N THR A 37 14.38 -5.85 -0.95
CA THR A 37 14.59 -6.95 -1.89
C THR A 37 14.54 -6.42 -3.32
N VAL A 38 14.44 -7.29 -4.30
CA VAL A 38 14.25 -6.93 -5.71
C VAL A 38 12.86 -7.34 -6.18
N ASN A 39 12.36 -6.68 -7.20
CA ASN A 39 11.17 -7.13 -7.91
C ASN A 39 11.47 -8.51 -8.54
N GLN A 40 10.68 -9.52 -8.20
CA GLN A 40 10.90 -10.90 -8.67
C GLN A 40 10.66 -11.07 -10.17
N ASP A 41 9.88 -10.17 -10.78
CA ASP A 41 9.62 -10.14 -12.21
C ASP A 41 10.66 -9.30 -12.98
N ASP A 42 11.40 -8.41 -12.28
CA ASP A 42 12.50 -7.60 -12.81
C ASP A 42 13.60 -7.40 -11.75
N ILE A 43 14.55 -8.32 -11.71
CA ILE A 43 15.60 -8.36 -10.69
C ILE A 43 16.60 -7.19 -10.73
N HIS A 44 16.48 -6.27 -11.67
CA HIS A 44 17.26 -5.04 -11.76
C HIS A 44 16.63 -3.87 -10.96
N THR A 45 15.46 -4.11 -10.37
CA THR A 45 14.63 -3.12 -9.69
C THR A 45 14.51 -3.47 -8.22
N TYR A 46 14.79 -2.53 -7.31
CA TYR A 46 14.46 -2.70 -5.90
C TYR A 46 12.97 -2.85 -5.68
N HIS A 47 12.61 -3.68 -4.70
CA HIS A 47 11.31 -3.70 -4.07
C HIS A 47 11.49 -3.45 -2.58
N THR A 48 11.05 -2.29 -2.11
CA THR A 48 11.17 -1.86 -0.72
C THR A 48 9.80 -1.84 -0.05
N PHE A 49 9.75 -2.25 1.24
CA PHE A 49 8.52 -2.34 2.03
C PHE A 49 8.65 -1.50 3.28
N PHE A 50 7.86 -0.45 3.38
CA PHE A 50 7.74 0.41 4.56
C PHE A 50 6.45 0.09 5.30
N ALA A 51 6.56 -0.23 6.57
CA ALA A 51 5.45 -0.78 7.32
C ALA A 51 5.46 -0.30 8.79
N ASP A 52 4.66 -0.99 9.58
CA ASP A 52 4.71 -0.93 11.04
C ASP A 52 6.01 -1.53 11.59
N ASP A 53 6.09 -1.83 12.90
CA ASP A 53 7.31 -2.32 13.55
C ASP A 53 7.80 -3.67 13.01
N VAL A 54 6.91 -4.51 12.49
CA VAL A 54 7.22 -5.90 12.11
C VAL A 54 6.82 -6.27 10.67
N GLY A 55 6.20 -5.37 9.92
CA GLY A 55 5.67 -5.67 8.59
C GLY A 55 4.36 -6.46 8.66
N SER A 56 3.43 -6.02 9.52
CA SER A 56 2.14 -6.67 9.65
C SER A 56 1.29 -6.46 8.39
N PRO A 57 0.54 -7.48 7.91
CA PRO A 57 -0.41 -7.30 6.81
C PRO A 57 -1.39 -6.16 7.08
N GLY A 58 -1.57 -5.28 6.09
CA GLY A 58 -2.38 -4.06 6.23
C GLY A 58 -1.60 -2.82 6.66
N THR A 59 -0.27 -2.90 6.71
CA THR A 59 0.58 -1.77 7.10
C THR A 59 1.59 -1.38 6.04
N ASP A 60 1.76 -2.20 4.99
CA ASP A 60 2.87 -2.09 4.05
C ASP A 60 2.58 -1.13 2.89
N MET A 61 3.32 -0.02 2.84
CA MET A 61 3.48 0.80 1.65
C MET A 61 4.76 0.42 0.94
N THR A 62 4.66 -0.09 -0.28
CA THR A 62 5.80 -0.66 -0.98
C THR A 62 6.15 0.09 -2.26
N PHE A 63 7.40 -0.04 -2.71
CA PHE A 63 7.87 0.68 -3.90
C PHE A 63 8.73 -0.20 -4.80
N PHE A 64 8.48 -0.06 -6.10
CA PHE A 64 9.43 -0.41 -7.14
C PHE A 64 10.29 0.81 -7.48
N ASP A 65 11.62 0.64 -7.43
CA ASP A 65 12.59 1.66 -7.87
C ASP A 65 13.00 1.37 -9.32
N PHE A 66 12.10 1.65 -10.26
CA PHE A 66 12.37 1.46 -11.67
C PHE A 66 13.31 2.54 -12.20
N PRO A 67 14.58 2.21 -12.52
CA PRO A 67 15.46 3.16 -13.16
C PRO A 67 14.90 3.56 -14.54
N ASP A 68 15.02 4.83 -14.90
CA ASP A 68 14.64 5.36 -16.21
C ASP A 68 13.13 5.35 -16.53
N VAL A 69 12.26 4.99 -15.59
CA VAL A 69 10.83 5.14 -15.81
C VAL A 69 10.47 6.64 -15.82
N PRO A 70 9.67 7.12 -16.79
CA PRO A 70 9.28 8.53 -16.81
C PRO A 70 8.34 8.85 -15.64
N LYS A 71 8.27 10.14 -15.27
CA LYS A 71 7.29 10.63 -14.32
C LYS A 71 5.88 10.29 -14.79
N GLY A 72 5.09 9.70 -13.91
CA GLY A 72 3.67 9.48 -14.14
C GLY A 72 2.87 10.78 -14.18
N ALA A 73 1.61 10.68 -14.50
CA ALA A 73 0.67 11.79 -14.43
C ALA A 73 -0.59 11.36 -13.69
N SER A 74 -0.98 12.15 -12.69
CA SER A 74 -2.24 11.95 -11.98
C SER A 74 -3.42 12.19 -12.92
N GLY A 75 -4.50 11.44 -12.73
CA GLY A 75 -5.70 11.54 -13.54
C GLY A 75 -6.70 10.45 -13.15
N THR A 76 -7.78 10.33 -13.92
CA THR A 76 -8.77 9.27 -13.71
C THR A 76 -8.21 7.89 -14.09
N ASN A 77 -8.94 6.84 -13.75
CA ASN A 77 -8.59 5.44 -13.97
C ASN A 77 -7.30 5.04 -13.24
N SER A 78 -7.19 5.43 -11.98
CA SER A 78 -6.02 5.17 -11.13
C SER A 78 -6.40 4.98 -9.67
N ILE A 79 -5.47 4.40 -8.90
CA ILE A 79 -5.46 4.49 -7.45
C ILE A 79 -4.89 5.87 -7.13
N SER A 80 -5.76 6.83 -6.84
CA SER A 80 -5.43 8.24 -6.86
C SER A 80 -4.82 8.77 -5.56
N ARG A 81 -5.08 8.08 -4.43
CA ARG A 81 -4.58 8.47 -3.11
C ARG A 81 -4.47 7.26 -2.19
N VAL A 82 -3.42 7.21 -1.37
CA VAL A 82 -3.20 6.15 -0.38
C VAL A 82 -3.44 6.70 1.01
N GLY A 83 -4.34 6.06 1.76
CA GLY A 83 -4.56 6.36 3.16
C GLY A 83 -3.50 5.71 4.05
N LEU A 84 -3.12 6.44 5.10
CA LEU A 84 -2.29 5.96 6.21
C LEU A 84 -3.01 6.31 7.51
N ARG A 85 -2.85 5.49 8.56
CA ARG A 85 -3.58 5.62 9.81
C ARG A 85 -2.68 6.15 10.91
N VAL A 86 -3.23 7.03 11.72
CA VAL A 86 -2.62 7.51 12.97
C VAL A 86 -3.60 7.33 14.14
N PRO A 87 -3.14 7.23 15.40
CA PRO A 87 -3.98 6.85 16.53
C PRO A 87 -5.18 7.77 16.82
N ASP A 88 -4.99 9.06 16.66
CA ASP A 88 -5.98 10.07 17.10
C ASP A 88 -5.82 11.41 16.36
N ASP A 89 -6.71 12.35 16.63
CA ASP A 89 -6.67 13.69 16.06
C ASP A 89 -5.40 14.46 16.48
N ALA A 90 -4.89 14.25 17.69
CA ALA A 90 -3.65 14.89 18.15
C ALA A 90 -2.41 14.40 17.36
N ALA A 91 -2.46 13.22 16.80
CA ALA A 91 -1.42 12.73 15.90
C ALA A 91 -1.46 13.48 14.55
N LEU A 92 -2.63 13.86 14.03
CA LEU A 92 -2.72 14.70 12.83
C LEU A 92 -2.08 16.08 13.07
N GLU A 93 -2.33 16.72 14.23
CA GLU A 93 -1.70 17.99 14.60
C GLU A 93 -0.17 17.84 14.70
N TYR A 94 0.32 16.74 15.27
CA TYR A 94 1.74 16.41 15.31
C TYR A 94 2.34 16.34 13.90
N TYR A 95 1.68 15.62 12.96
CA TYR A 95 2.15 15.51 11.59
C TYR A 95 2.05 16.83 10.83
N LEU A 96 1.06 17.65 11.08
CA LEU A 96 0.95 18.99 10.46
C LEU A 96 2.19 19.84 10.77
N GLU A 97 2.62 19.88 12.05
CA GLU A 97 3.84 20.61 12.45
C GLU A 97 5.12 19.92 11.90
N ARG A 98 5.12 18.59 11.88
CA ARG A 98 6.23 17.83 11.29
C ARG A 98 6.37 18.09 9.79
N PHE A 99 5.29 18.10 9.03
CA PHE A 99 5.29 18.41 7.61
C PHE A 99 5.80 19.82 7.33
N LYS A 100 5.44 20.78 8.18
CA LYS A 100 5.98 22.13 8.12
C LYS A 100 7.50 22.15 8.30
N ALA A 101 8.00 21.41 9.28
CA ALA A 101 9.44 21.34 9.58
C ALA A 101 10.25 20.69 8.45
N PHE A 102 9.68 19.70 7.77
CA PHE A 102 10.32 19.00 6.64
C PHE A 102 9.95 19.54 5.26
N GLY A 103 9.14 20.59 5.18
CA GLY A 103 8.71 21.17 3.89
C GLY A 103 7.81 20.28 3.04
N VAL A 104 7.04 19.40 3.68
CA VAL A 104 6.10 18.50 2.97
C VAL A 104 4.87 19.27 2.53
N LYS A 105 4.56 19.19 1.24
CA LYS A 105 3.35 19.78 0.67
C LYS A 105 2.10 19.10 1.27
N ASN A 106 1.21 19.89 1.87
CA ASN A 106 -0.01 19.39 2.49
C ASN A 106 -1.16 20.41 2.35
N GLU A 107 -2.38 19.97 2.60
CA GLU A 107 -3.60 20.77 2.45
C GLU A 107 -4.20 21.18 3.80
N GLY A 108 -3.49 20.96 4.92
CA GLY A 108 -4.01 21.15 6.26
C GLY A 108 -4.99 20.06 6.69
N ILE A 109 -5.39 20.10 7.97
CA ILE A 109 -6.36 19.14 8.51
C ILE A 109 -7.75 19.47 7.97
N GLN A 110 -8.45 18.47 7.47
CA GLN A 110 -9.78 18.55 6.86
C GLN A 110 -10.71 17.50 7.48
N GLU A 111 -12.00 17.62 7.19
CA GLU A 111 -12.99 16.57 7.47
C GLU A 111 -13.36 15.80 6.19
N LEU A 112 -13.42 14.48 6.29
CA LEU A 112 -13.86 13.59 5.23
C LEU A 112 -14.64 12.42 5.85
N PHE A 113 -15.92 12.27 5.50
CA PHE A 113 -16.82 11.23 6.03
C PHE A 113 -16.81 11.15 7.57
N ASP A 114 -17.01 12.29 8.21
CA ASP A 114 -17.02 12.46 9.69
C ASP A 114 -15.67 12.08 10.39
N LYS A 115 -14.58 12.04 9.63
CA LYS A 115 -13.22 11.78 10.15
C LYS A 115 -12.31 12.95 9.85
N LYS A 116 -11.38 13.25 10.76
CA LYS A 116 -10.30 14.16 10.45
C LYS A 116 -9.22 13.49 9.64
N VAL A 117 -8.70 14.22 8.68
CA VAL A 117 -7.70 13.77 7.72
C VAL A 117 -6.69 14.86 7.44
N LEU A 118 -5.48 14.47 7.07
CA LEU A 118 -4.42 15.39 6.63
C LEU A 118 -3.88 14.93 5.28
N PRO A 119 -4.36 15.53 4.16
CA PRO A 119 -3.85 15.24 2.83
C PRO A 119 -2.46 15.83 2.63
N PHE A 120 -1.58 15.05 1.98
CA PHE A 120 -0.22 15.48 1.65
C PHE A 120 0.29 14.81 0.37
N GLU A 121 1.43 15.29 -0.11
CA GLU A 121 2.07 14.81 -1.34
C GLU A 121 3.58 14.65 -1.09
N GLU A 122 4.13 13.53 -1.51
CA GLU A 122 5.57 13.30 -1.43
C GLU A 122 6.28 13.83 -2.70
N ALA A 123 7.62 13.79 -2.72
CA ALA A 123 8.44 14.48 -3.74
C ALA A 123 8.21 13.98 -5.18
N ASP A 124 7.82 12.73 -5.38
CA ASP A 124 7.50 12.17 -6.70
C ASP A 124 6.12 12.62 -7.21
N GLY A 125 5.31 13.18 -6.32
CA GLY A 125 3.96 13.67 -6.61
C GLY A 125 2.85 12.65 -6.27
N GLN A 126 3.20 11.53 -5.64
CA GLN A 126 2.20 10.59 -5.12
C GLN A 126 1.43 11.23 -3.97
N LYS A 127 0.10 11.12 -4.02
CA LYS A 127 -0.80 11.69 -3.03
C LYS A 127 -1.12 10.69 -1.93
N TYR A 128 -1.07 11.17 -0.70
CA TYR A 128 -1.38 10.44 0.52
C TYR A 128 -2.38 11.21 1.38
N GLN A 129 -2.91 10.51 2.39
CA GLN A 129 -3.80 11.11 3.38
C GLN A 129 -3.67 10.38 4.71
N LEU A 130 -3.32 11.11 5.77
CA LEU A 130 -3.42 10.56 7.11
C LEU A 130 -4.88 10.57 7.57
N PHE A 131 -5.34 9.47 8.12
CA PHE A 131 -6.64 9.31 8.75
C PHE A 131 -6.49 9.17 10.25
N SER A 132 -7.23 9.97 11.02
CA SER A 132 -7.37 9.77 12.47
C SER A 132 -8.17 8.51 12.74
N ASP A 133 -7.66 7.66 13.63
CA ASP A 133 -8.36 6.49 14.15
C ASP A 133 -9.18 6.82 15.41
N GLU A 134 -9.32 8.09 15.76
CA GLU A 134 -10.17 8.47 16.88
C GLU A 134 -11.60 7.92 16.70
N ASN A 135 -12.05 7.09 17.63
CA ASN A 135 -13.30 6.34 17.54
C ASN A 135 -13.40 5.33 16.39
N ASN A 136 -12.31 4.99 15.69
CA ASN A 136 -12.35 4.00 14.61
C ASN A 136 -12.67 2.60 15.16
N GLN A 137 -13.48 1.86 14.39
CA GLN A 137 -13.82 0.46 14.62
C GLN A 137 -13.39 -0.37 13.40
N GLY A 138 -13.44 -1.69 13.49
CA GLY A 138 -13.16 -2.59 12.37
C GLY A 138 -11.74 -3.13 12.39
N VAL A 139 -11.11 -3.23 11.21
CA VAL A 139 -9.77 -3.83 11.06
C VAL A 139 -8.76 -3.19 12.01
N ALA A 140 -8.12 -4.04 12.83
CA ALA A 140 -7.15 -3.59 13.81
C ALA A 140 -5.92 -2.92 13.14
N PRO A 141 -5.30 -1.90 13.76
CA PRO A 141 -4.04 -1.33 13.30
C PRO A 141 -2.87 -2.27 13.57
N GLY A 142 -1.73 -1.99 12.94
CA GLY A 142 -0.44 -2.57 13.29
C GLY A 142 0.18 -1.99 14.56
N LYS A 143 1.48 -2.17 14.72
CA LYS A 143 2.26 -1.72 15.88
C LYS A 143 3.19 -0.57 15.47
N PRO A 144 3.18 0.58 16.14
CA PRO A 144 4.12 1.67 15.83
C PRO A 144 5.58 1.21 15.85
N TRP A 145 6.38 1.70 14.92
CA TRP A 145 7.82 1.41 14.93
C TRP A 145 8.48 1.84 16.23
N LYS A 146 8.93 0.86 17.02
CA LYS A 146 9.43 1.05 18.39
C LYS A 146 10.62 2.00 18.47
N ASN A 147 11.52 1.94 17.50
CA ASN A 147 12.76 2.71 17.45
C ASN A 147 12.72 3.80 16.35
N GLY A 148 11.54 4.18 15.91
CA GLY A 148 11.34 5.22 14.89
C GLY A 148 11.54 6.65 15.44
N PRO A 149 11.66 7.63 14.55
CA PRO A 149 11.83 9.04 14.92
C PRO A 149 10.53 9.72 15.36
N VAL A 150 9.40 9.05 15.24
CA VAL A 150 8.07 9.55 15.64
C VAL A 150 7.66 8.88 16.95
N PRO A 151 7.14 9.62 17.96
CA PRO A 151 6.61 9.02 19.17
C PRO A 151 5.54 7.97 18.87
N GLN A 152 5.56 6.84 19.59
CA GLN A 152 4.68 5.70 19.30
C GLN A 152 3.19 6.07 19.39
N ASP A 153 2.82 6.98 20.29
CA ASP A 153 1.45 7.48 20.45
C ASP A 153 1.02 8.46 19.33
N LYS A 154 1.89 8.77 18.38
CA LYS A 154 1.61 9.63 17.22
C LYS A 154 1.87 8.92 15.89
N ALA A 155 2.60 7.80 15.91
CA ALA A 155 3.16 7.19 14.73
C ALA A 155 2.09 6.59 13.79
N ILE A 156 2.39 6.59 12.50
CA ILE A 156 1.68 5.81 11.49
C ILE A 156 1.87 4.33 11.83
N TYR A 157 0.78 3.58 11.83
CA TYR A 157 0.77 2.17 12.21
C TYR A 157 -0.12 1.29 11.32
N GLY A 158 -0.45 1.76 10.13
CA GLY A 158 -1.22 1.00 9.15
C GLY A 158 -1.62 1.80 7.93
N LEU A 159 -2.08 1.08 6.91
CA LEU A 159 -2.74 1.67 5.76
C LEU A 159 -4.16 2.10 6.14
N GLY A 160 -4.58 3.23 5.59
CA GLY A 160 -5.93 3.77 5.68
C GLY A 160 -6.73 3.53 4.40
N PRO A 161 -7.90 4.16 4.27
CA PRO A 161 -8.74 4.02 3.09
C PRO A 161 -7.99 4.31 1.80
N ILE A 162 -8.18 3.46 0.79
CA ILE A 162 -7.60 3.61 -0.54
C ILE A 162 -8.58 4.34 -1.43
N GLU A 163 -8.15 5.42 -2.07
CA GLU A 163 -8.98 6.14 -3.03
C GLU A 163 -8.69 5.67 -4.46
N ILE A 164 -9.75 5.24 -5.14
CA ILE A 164 -9.73 4.83 -6.54
C ILE A 164 -10.62 5.78 -7.32
N THR A 165 -10.07 6.38 -8.36
CA THR A 165 -10.80 7.35 -9.21
C THR A 165 -10.92 6.76 -10.61
N VAL A 166 -12.16 6.64 -11.12
CA VAL A 166 -12.45 6.02 -12.42
C VAL A 166 -13.52 6.77 -13.20
N SER A 167 -13.44 6.70 -14.53
CA SER A 167 -14.46 7.21 -15.44
C SER A 167 -15.62 6.22 -15.63
N TYR A 168 -15.40 4.93 -15.43
CA TYR A 168 -16.38 3.85 -15.48
C TYR A 168 -16.94 3.50 -14.08
N PHE A 169 -17.36 4.52 -13.36
CA PHE A 169 -17.73 4.47 -11.95
C PHE A 169 -18.80 3.41 -11.62
N ASP A 170 -19.91 3.38 -12.37
CA ASP A 170 -21.03 2.48 -12.07
C ASP A 170 -20.66 1.01 -12.30
N ASP A 171 -19.87 0.73 -13.33
CA ASP A 171 -19.39 -0.63 -13.61
C ASP A 171 -18.34 -1.07 -12.56
N PHE A 172 -17.44 -0.20 -12.18
CA PHE A 172 -16.45 -0.50 -11.14
C PHE A 172 -17.10 -0.71 -9.77
N LYS A 173 -18.12 0.11 -9.44
CA LYS A 173 -18.95 -0.03 -8.23
C LYS A 173 -19.59 -1.41 -8.15
N LYS A 174 -20.16 -1.91 -9.28
CA LYS A 174 -20.73 -3.26 -9.35
C LYS A 174 -19.66 -4.33 -9.09
N VAL A 175 -18.48 -4.21 -9.69
CA VAL A 175 -17.38 -5.16 -9.47
C VAL A 175 -16.99 -5.20 -7.99
N LEU A 176 -16.82 -4.05 -7.33
CA LEU A 176 -16.50 -4.01 -5.90
C LEU A 176 -17.57 -4.70 -5.06
N SER A 177 -18.86 -4.47 -5.37
CA SER A 177 -19.97 -5.05 -4.62
C SER A 177 -20.22 -6.53 -4.93
N GLU A 178 -20.26 -6.92 -6.21
CA GLU A 178 -20.73 -8.24 -6.64
C GLU A 178 -19.60 -9.27 -6.75
N VAL A 179 -18.39 -8.83 -7.13
CA VAL A 179 -17.23 -9.72 -7.22
C VAL A 179 -16.48 -9.76 -5.90
N TYR A 180 -16.16 -8.60 -5.31
CA TYR A 180 -15.35 -8.52 -4.08
C TYR A 180 -16.16 -8.53 -2.79
N ASP A 181 -17.50 -8.52 -2.87
CA ASP A 181 -18.42 -8.49 -1.73
C ASP A 181 -18.18 -7.31 -0.77
N MET A 182 -17.64 -6.21 -1.30
CA MET A 182 -17.44 -4.98 -0.53
C MET A 182 -18.79 -4.31 -0.27
N LYS A 183 -18.98 -3.80 0.94
CA LYS A 183 -20.27 -3.23 1.37
C LYS A 183 -20.27 -1.72 1.26
N PRO A 184 -21.10 -1.11 0.41
CA PRO A 184 -21.24 0.35 0.40
C PRO A 184 -21.86 0.81 1.72
N ILE A 185 -21.25 1.80 2.37
CA ILE A 185 -21.68 2.38 3.66
C ILE A 185 -22.05 3.85 3.55
N LEU A 186 -21.61 4.53 2.50
CA LEU A 186 -22.00 5.88 2.13
C LEU A 186 -22.03 5.96 0.61
N GLU A 187 -23.09 6.54 0.07
CA GLU A 187 -23.26 6.73 -1.36
C GLU A 187 -23.73 8.17 -1.65
N GLU A 188 -22.95 8.87 -2.45
CA GLU A 188 -23.26 10.17 -3.03
C GLU A 188 -23.09 10.09 -4.56
N ASP A 189 -23.54 11.09 -5.31
CA ASP A 189 -23.57 11.06 -6.78
C ASP A 189 -22.24 10.67 -7.44
N ASN A 190 -21.12 11.12 -6.88
CA ASN A 190 -19.79 10.96 -7.45
C ASN A 190 -18.80 10.23 -6.52
N VAL A 191 -19.28 9.70 -5.38
CA VAL A 191 -18.44 8.98 -4.44
C VAL A 191 -19.20 7.88 -3.72
N THR A 192 -18.54 6.72 -3.55
CA THR A 192 -19.05 5.65 -2.70
C THR A 192 -17.93 5.20 -1.77
N LEU A 193 -18.22 5.14 -0.47
CA LEU A 193 -17.35 4.57 0.53
C LEU A 193 -17.73 3.12 0.78
N PHE A 194 -16.79 2.18 0.63
CA PHE A 194 -16.99 0.75 0.85
C PHE A 194 -16.26 0.27 2.09
N ASN A 195 -16.86 -0.65 2.80
CA ASN A 195 -16.15 -1.50 3.77
C ASN A 195 -15.66 -2.79 3.11
N VAL A 196 -14.46 -3.19 3.48
CA VAL A 196 -13.77 -4.45 3.15
C VAL A 196 -13.54 -5.20 4.46
N GLY A 197 -13.97 -6.46 4.55
CA GLY A 197 -13.88 -7.24 5.78
C GLY A 197 -14.64 -6.56 6.92
N GLU A 198 -13.97 -6.36 8.05
CA GLU A 198 -14.54 -5.70 9.23
C GLU A 198 -14.70 -4.18 9.07
N GLY A 199 -14.22 -3.61 7.96
CA GLY A 199 -14.30 -2.17 7.70
C GLY A 199 -13.39 -1.33 8.59
N GLY A 200 -13.77 -0.08 8.82
CA GLY A 200 -12.93 0.91 9.48
C GLY A 200 -11.76 1.36 8.59
N ASN A 201 -10.88 2.22 9.11
CA ASN A 201 -9.82 2.79 8.30
C ASN A 201 -8.87 1.75 7.66
N GLY A 202 -8.67 0.59 8.27
CA GLY A 202 -7.85 -0.49 7.70
C GLY A 202 -8.55 -1.38 6.68
N GLY A 203 -9.84 -1.14 6.42
CA GLY A 203 -10.65 -1.92 5.50
C GLY A 203 -11.67 -1.06 4.76
N GLN A 204 -11.22 0.02 4.11
CA GLN A 204 -12.12 0.89 3.33
C GLN A 204 -11.53 1.25 1.96
N VAL A 205 -12.44 1.36 0.98
CA VAL A 205 -12.17 1.89 -0.36
C VAL A 205 -13.07 3.08 -0.62
N ILE A 206 -12.51 4.19 -1.05
CA ILE A 206 -13.22 5.38 -1.52
C ILE A 206 -13.20 5.32 -3.05
N LEU A 207 -14.35 5.06 -3.65
CA LEU A 207 -14.51 5.08 -5.10
C LEU A 207 -15.03 6.44 -5.54
N ARG A 208 -14.29 7.13 -6.42
CA ARG A 208 -14.70 8.43 -6.99
C ARG A 208 -14.95 8.34 -8.48
N LYS A 209 -15.97 9.05 -8.93
CA LYS A 209 -16.21 9.30 -10.34
C LYS A 209 -15.40 10.51 -10.80
N ASP A 210 -14.62 10.33 -11.86
CA ASP A 210 -13.95 11.43 -12.57
C ASP A 210 -13.83 11.06 -14.06
N GLU A 211 -14.32 11.91 -14.92
CA GLU A 211 -14.34 11.74 -16.38
C GLU A 211 -13.30 12.64 -17.07
N THR A 212 -12.34 13.16 -16.32
CA THR A 212 -11.25 14.00 -16.84
C THR A 212 -10.17 13.17 -17.54
N THR A 213 -8.98 13.74 -17.69
CA THR A 213 -7.86 13.09 -18.38
C THR A 213 -7.40 11.81 -17.64
N PRO A 214 -7.27 10.67 -18.34
CA PRO A 214 -6.72 9.46 -17.74
C PRO A 214 -5.31 9.65 -17.19
N SER A 215 -5.02 8.97 -16.10
CA SER A 215 -3.69 8.91 -15.52
C SER A 215 -2.69 8.25 -16.50
N ARG A 216 -1.41 8.50 -16.28
CA ARG A 216 -0.33 7.79 -16.95
C ARG A 216 0.59 7.19 -15.91
N GLN A 217 0.83 5.90 -16.00
CA GLN A 217 1.75 5.18 -15.15
C GLN A 217 3.18 5.69 -15.26
N GLY A 218 3.91 5.65 -14.16
CA GLY A 218 5.28 6.12 -14.00
C GLY A 218 5.60 6.38 -12.54
N TYR A 219 6.80 6.86 -12.23
CA TYR A 219 7.12 7.18 -10.83
C TYR A 219 6.19 8.28 -10.29
N GLY A 220 5.87 8.20 -8.99
CA GLY A 220 4.85 9.03 -8.35
C GLY A 220 3.41 8.56 -8.60
N GLN A 221 3.22 7.32 -9.08
CA GLN A 221 1.90 6.71 -9.25
C GLN A 221 1.84 5.34 -8.56
N VAL A 222 0.66 4.98 -8.08
CA VAL A 222 0.38 3.64 -7.53
C VAL A 222 0.32 2.62 -8.65
N HIS A 223 1.01 1.49 -8.47
CA HIS A 223 1.00 0.36 -9.39
C HIS A 223 -0.20 -0.56 -9.14
N HIS A 224 -0.43 -0.93 -7.88
CA HIS A 224 -1.55 -1.78 -7.47
C HIS A 224 -1.92 -1.63 -6.00
N VAL A 225 -3.12 -2.10 -5.67
CA VAL A 225 -3.59 -2.32 -4.30
C VAL A 225 -3.82 -3.80 -4.07
N SER A 226 -3.41 -4.29 -2.89
CA SER A 226 -3.65 -5.65 -2.46
C SER A 226 -4.62 -5.71 -1.29
N PHE A 227 -5.54 -6.68 -1.35
CA PHE A 227 -6.47 -7.00 -0.27
C PHE A 227 -6.12 -8.34 0.38
N ARG A 228 -6.31 -8.42 1.69
CA ARG A 228 -5.99 -9.59 2.49
C ARG A 228 -6.97 -10.72 2.26
N VAL A 229 -6.43 -11.91 2.11
CA VAL A 229 -7.14 -13.18 2.18
C VAL A 229 -6.47 -14.08 3.21
N LYS A 230 -7.21 -15.04 3.73
CA LYS A 230 -6.77 -15.83 4.87
C LYS A 230 -5.55 -16.72 4.57
N ASP A 231 -5.61 -17.49 3.47
CA ASP A 231 -4.67 -18.57 3.21
C ASP A 231 -4.68 -19.02 1.74
N HIS A 232 -3.79 -19.95 1.42
CA HIS A 232 -3.67 -20.58 0.12
C HIS A 232 -4.99 -21.16 -0.43
N GLU A 233 -5.78 -21.81 0.41
CA GLU A 233 -7.07 -22.38 -0.01
C GLU A 233 -8.06 -21.28 -0.40
N THR A 234 -7.96 -20.12 0.24
CA THR A 234 -8.76 -18.94 -0.12
C THR A 234 -8.30 -18.36 -1.46
N ILE A 235 -6.99 -18.29 -1.74
CA ILE A 235 -6.47 -17.89 -3.07
C ILE A 235 -7.04 -18.80 -4.17
N LYS A 236 -7.03 -20.12 -3.98
CA LYS A 236 -7.60 -21.07 -4.94
C LYS A 236 -9.09 -20.87 -5.21
N LYS A 237 -9.86 -20.55 -4.16
CA LYS A 237 -11.30 -20.25 -4.31
C LYS A 237 -11.50 -18.96 -5.12
N TRP A 238 -10.66 -17.95 -4.93
CA TRP A 238 -10.71 -16.72 -5.71
C TRP A 238 -10.29 -16.95 -7.17
N GLU A 239 -9.26 -17.77 -7.41
CA GLU A 239 -8.87 -18.18 -8.77
C GLU A 239 -10.01 -18.87 -9.49
N ALA A 240 -10.68 -19.81 -8.83
CA ALA A 240 -11.86 -20.50 -9.40
C ALA A 240 -13.01 -19.50 -9.69
N LYS A 241 -13.26 -18.53 -8.79
CA LYS A 241 -14.25 -17.49 -9.00
C LYS A 241 -13.93 -16.60 -10.20
N TYR A 242 -12.68 -16.19 -10.37
CA TYR A 242 -12.26 -15.39 -11.53
C TYR A 242 -12.43 -16.17 -12.84
N ASN A 243 -12.08 -17.47 -12.85
CA ASN A 243 -12.33 -18.34 -13.99
C ASN A 243 -13.82 -18.46 -14.33
N GLU A 244 -14.69 -18.65 -13.34
CA GLU A 244 -16.15 -18.72 -13.52
C GLU A 244 -16.72 -17.43 -14.11
N LEU A 245 -16.20 -16.27 -13.69
CA LEU A 245 -16.60 -14.96 -14.17
C LEU A 245 -15.93 -14.57 -15.50
N GLY A 246 -15.01 -15.37 -16.02
CA GLY A 246 -14.24 -15.03 -17.23
C GLY A 246 -13.27 -13.86 -17.04
N MET A 247 -12.85 -13.57 -15.80
CA MET A 247 -11.88 -12.51 -15.50
C MET A 247 -10.45 -13.02 -15.72
N GLY A 248 -9.63 -12.23 -16.43
CA GLY A 248 -8.21 -12.52 -16.57
C GLY A 248 -7.47 -12.38 -15.23
N HIS A 249 -6.58 -13.34 -14.95
CA HIS A 249 -5.78 -13.34 -13.72
C HIS A 249 -4.41 -14.01 -13.91
N SER A 250 -3.49 -13.79 -12.96
CA SER A 250 -2.12 -14.33 -13.01
C SER A 250 -2.01 -15.83 -12.70
N GLY A 251 -3.05 -16.44 -12.13
CA GLY A 251 -2.89 -17.65 -11.33
C GLY A 251 -2.26 -17.32 -9.97
N ASN A 252 -2.18 -18.33 -9.09
CA ASN A 252 -1.49 -18.18 -7.83
C ASN A 252 0.01 -17.98 -8.05
N VAL A 253 0.58 -16.92 -7.47
CA VAL A 253 2.00 -16.56 -7.55
C VAL A 253 2.59 -16.61 -6.14
N ASP A 254 3.57 -17.48 -5.92
CA ASP A 254 4.35 -17.49 -4.69
C ASP A 254 5.37 -16.34 -4.71
N ARG A 255 5.18 -15.36 -3.81
CA ARG A 255 6.09 -14.22 -3.62
C ARG A 255 7.08 -14.44 -2.47
N PHE A 256 7.18 -15.65 -1.95
CA PHE A 256 8.00 -16.07 -0.81
C PHE A 256 7.47 -15.53 0.53
N TYR A 257 7.23 -14.23 0.67
CA TYR A 257 6.71 -13.60 1.89
C TYR A 257 5.20 -13.69 2.03
N PHE A 258 4.50 -13.93 0.95
CA PHE A 258 3.05 -14.14 0.82
C PHE A 258 2.74 -14.77 -0.55
N GLU A 259 1.57 -15.34 -0.68
CA GLU A 259 1.03 -15.76 -1.98
C GLU A 259 0.14 -14.66 -2.55
N ALA A 260 0.13 -14.50 -3.86
CA ALA A 260 -0.55 -13.43 -4.56
C ALA A 260 -1.38 -13.92 -5.74
N LEU A 261 -2.51 -13.27 -5.98
CA LEU A 261 -3.38 -13.46 -7.16
C LEU A 261 -3.73 -12.10 -7.73
N TYR A 262 -3.27 -11.82 -8.94
CA TYR A 262 -3.48 -10.55 -9.62
C TYR A 262 -4.62 -10.62 -10.62
N THR A 263 -5.45 -9.58 -10.67
CA THR A 263 -6.43 -9.36 -11.73
C THR A 263 -6.53 -7.88 -12.06
N ARG A 264 -6.96 -7.55 -13.26
CA ARG A 264 -7.14 -6.18 -13.71
C ARG A 264 -8.62 -5.90 -13.94
N VAL A 265 -9.11 -4.83 -13.32
CA VAL A 265 -10.48 -4.32 -13.49
C VAL A 265 -10.38 -2.95 -14.18
N GLY A 266 -10.63 -2.91 -15.49
CA GLY A 266 -10.30 -1.73 -16.29
C GLY A 266 -8.80 -1.45 -16.22
N ASP A 267 -8.45 -0.23 -15.81
CA ASP A 267 -7.05 0.19 -15.66
C ASP A 267 -6.47 -0.12 -14.26
N ILE A 268 -7.30 -0.56 -13.32
CA ILE A 268 -6.91 -0.80 -11.92
C ILE A 268 -6.39 -2.23 -11.75
N LEU A 269 -5.16 -2.38 -11.29
CA LEU A 269 -4.59 -3.67 -10.91
C LEU A 269 -4.90 -3.96 -9.44
N ILE A 270 -5.62 -5.04 -9.20
CA ILE A 270 -6.00 -5.54 -7.88
C ILE A 270 -5.25 -6.83 -7.62
N GLU A 271 -4.69 -6.94 -6.43
CA GLU A 271 -4.04 -8.13 -5.91
C GLU A 271 -4.81 -8.68 -4.71
N LEU A 272 -4.82 -10.00 -4.55
CA LEU A 272 -5.24 -10.66 -3.32
C LEU A 272 -4.01 -11.35 -2.73
N SER A 273 -3.73 -11.13 -1.44
CA SER A 273 -2.53 -11.66 -0.79
C SER A 273 -2.84 -12.34 0.53
N THR A 274 -2.13 -13.43 0.80
CA THR A 274 -2.17 -14.10 2.10
C THR A 274 -1.37 -13.34 3.15
N ASP A 275 -1.74 -13.46 4.43
CA ASP A 275 -1.08 -12.77 5.55
C ASP A 275 0.36 -13.25 5.82
N GLY A 276 0.76 -14.39 5.32
CA GLY A 276 2.06 -14.96 5.64
C GLY A 276 2.66 -15.81 4.53
N PRO A 277 3.94 -16.22 4.78
CA PRO A 277 4.69 -16.32 6.05
C PRO A 277 5.19 -14.99 6.65
N GLY A 278 5.35 -13.92 5.86
CA GLY A 278 5.80 -12.61 6.35
C GLY A 278 7.30 -12.38 6.27
N PHE A 279 7.74 -11.17 6.64
CA PHE A 279 9.11 -10.69 6.39
C PHE A 279 10.18 -11.23 7.35
N MET A 280 9.77 -11.80 8.48
CA MET A 280 10.69 -12.40 9.46
C MET A 280 11.01 -13.88 9.14
N ASP A 281 10.57 -14.40 8.02
CA ASP A 281 10.87 -15.78 7.61
C ASP A 281 12.36 -15.95 7.26
N ASP A 282 12.99 -14.93 6.71
CA ASP A 282 14.40 -14.95 6.27
C ASP A 282 15.29 -13.89 6.95
N GLU A 283 14.75 -12.97 7.74
CA GLU A 283 15.51 -11.95 8.46
C GLU A 283 15.04 -11.83 9.92
N PRO A 284 16.00 -11.71 10.89
CA PRO A 284 15.62 -11.47 12.28
C PRO A 284 15.07 -10.05 12.48
N TYR A 285 14.15 -9.92 13.46
CA TYR A 285 13.49 -8.66 13.78
C TYR A 285 14.46 -7.46 13.89
N GLU A 286 15.60 -7.64 14.54
CA GLU A 286 16.53 -6.54 14.83
C GLU A 286 17.07 -5.88 13.55
N THR A 287 17.25 -6.66 12.50
CA THR A 287 17.92 -6.25 11.24
C THR A 287 17.01 -6.20 10.03
N LEU A 288 15.68 -6.33 10.21
CA LEU A 288 14.72 -6.23 9.12
C LEU A 288 14.99 -5.01 8.22
N GLY A 289 15.15 -5.25 6.93
CA GLY A 289 15.37 -4.22 5.91
C GLY A 289 16.77 -3.60 5.86
N GLU A 290 17.74 -4.06 6.68
CA GLU A 290 19.10 -3.51 6.68
C GLU A 290 19.99 -4.09 5.58
N SER A 291 19.68 -5.28 5.10
CA SER A 291 20.42 -5.97 4.04
C SER A 291 19.52 -6.22 2.82
N LEU A 292 20.14 -6.50 1.67
CA LEU A 292 19.42 -7.03 0.53
C LEU A 292 19.00 -8.47 0.85
N ALA A 293 17.72 -8.68 1.10
CA ALA A 293 17.11 -9.99 1.23
C ALA A 293 16.73 -10.52 -0.16
N LEU A 294 17.06 -11.75 -0.45
CA LEU A 294 16.67 -12.43 -1.69
C LEU A 294 15.93 -13.71 -1.34
N PRO A 295 14.78 -13.97 -1.99
CA PRO A 295 14.14 -15.28 -1.89
C PRO A 295 15.14 -16.40 -2.25
N PRO A 296 15.02 -17.61 -1.67
CA PRO A 296 15.98 -18.70 -1.89
C PRO A 296 16.27 -19.02 -3.36
N PHE A 297 15.27 -18.90 -4.23
CA PHE A 297 15.43 -19.15 -5.66
C PHE A 297 16.23 -18.08 -6.41
N LEU A 298 16.45 -16.90 -5.82
CA LEU A 298 17.30 -15.83 -6.36
C LEU A 298 18.69 -15.79 -5.72
N GLU A 299 18.92 -16.48 -4.61
CA GLU A 299 20.17 -16.42 -3.85
C GLU A 299 21.38 -16.79 -4.69
N SER A 300 21.27 -17.78 -5.58
CA SER A 300 22.34 -18.17 -6.50
C SER A 300 22.74 -17.08 -7.51
N LYS A 301 21.95 -16.04 -7.66
CA LYS A 301 22.17 -14.89 -8.55
C LYS A 301 22.59 -13.64 -7.78
N ARG A 302 22.86 -13.71 -6.47
CA ARG A 302 23.13 -12.56 -5.60
C ARG A 302 24.19 -11.62 -6.17
N GLU A 303 25.37 -12.12 -6.50
CA GLU A 303 26.47 -11.31 -7.03
C GLU A 303 26.08 -10.57 -8.33
N TYR A 304 25.37 -11.26 -9.21
CA TYR A 304 24.83 -10.64 -10.43
C TYR A 304 23.83 -9.54 -10.10
N ILE A 305 22.86 -9.80 -9.23
CA ILE A 305 21.81 -8.85 -8.83
C ILE A 305 22.42 -7.61 -8.18
N GLU A 306 23.33 -7.78 -7.21
CA GLU A 306 24.03 -6.68 -6.54
C GLU A 306 24.86 -5.83 -7.50
N GLY A 307 25.36 -6.43 -8.59
CA GLY A 307 26.05 -5.71 -9.66
C GLY A 307 25.15 -4.91 -10.59
N GLN A 308 23.84 -5.14 -10.58
CA GLN A 308 22.87 -4.46 -11.45
C GLN A 308 22.09 -3.34 -10.75
N ILE A 309 21.80 -3.50 -9.46
CA ILE A 309 21.02 -2.53 -8.68
C ILE A 309 21.90 -1.37 -8.19
N ARG A 310 21.32 -0.18 -8.06
CA ARG A 310 22.05 0.99 -7.54
C ARG A 310 22.43 0.80 -6.07
N PRO A 311 23.63 1.22 -5.61
CA PRO A 311 24.00 1.12 -4.21
C PRO A 311 23.02 1.86 -3.29
N PHE A 312 22.52 1.18 -2.27
CA PHE A 312 21.53 1.72 -1.34
C PHE A 312 21.77 1.19 0.08
N ASN A 313 22.29 2.05 0.94
CA ASN A 313 22.58 1.68 2.33
C ASN A 313 21.37 1.97 3.23
N THR A 314 20.88 0.93 3.92
CA THR A 314 19.76 1.00 4.84
C THR A 314 20.11 0.51 6.26
N LYS A 315 21.41 0.36 6.57
CA LYS A 315 21.87 0.00 7.92
C LYS A 315 21.55 1.12 8.90
N ARG A 316 20.84 0.78 9.96
CA ARG A 316 20.53 1.72 11.03
C ARG A 316 21.76 1.88 11.94
N SER A 317 22.06 3.12 12.34
CA SER A 317 23.03 3.39 13.39
C SER A 317 22.54 2.78 14.71
N LYS A 318 23.39 2.04 15.40
CA LYS A 318 23.06 1.48 16.72
C LYS A 318 22.98 2.58 17.77
#